data_c78a8528e6d9ee81446f821aa96b4d16
#
_entry.id   c78a8528e6d9ee81446f821aa96b4d16
#
_cell.length_a   1.000
_cell.length_b   1.000
_cell.length_c   1.000
_cell.angle_alpha   90.00
_cell.angle_beta   90.00
_cell.angle_gamma   90.00
#
_symmetry.space_group_name_H-M   'P 1'
#
loop_
_entity.id
_entity.type
_entity.pdbx_description
1 polymer ?
#
loop_
_entity_poly.entity_id
_entity_poly.type
_entity_poly.pdbx_seq_one_letter_code
_entity_poly.pdbx_strand_id
1 'polypeptide(L)' 'MARKNASDPIIHEMQQELLRTNQALKDAYTRFNCVCDSELIEASIYEISALKARYSYLLRCIKEQ' A
#
# COMPACT_ATOMS: atom_id res chain seq x y z
N MET A 1 6.16 -4.93 29.72
CA MET A 1 5.50 -5.21 28.49
C MET A 1 6.48 -5.22 27.31
N ALA A 2 6.41 -6.22 26.52
CA ALA A 2 7.36 -6.35 25.43
C ALA A 2 7.02 -5.38 24.30
N ARG A 3 8.06 -4.76 23.79
CA ARG A 3 7.92 -3.91 22.63
C ARG A 3 8.40 -4.66 21.41
N LYS A 4 7.65 -4.62 20.36
CA LYS A 4 8.06 -5.26 19.12
C LYS A 4 9.18 -4.47 18.47
N ASN A 5 10.08 -5.17 17.85
CA ASN A 5 11.22 -4.52 17.19
C ASN A 5 11.30 -5.00 15.74
N ALA A 6 12.28 -4.48 15.02
CA ALA A 6 12.41 -4.74 13.60
C ALA A 6 12.61 -6.22 13.26
N SER A 7 13.05 -7.02 14.21
CA SER A 7 13.26 -8.45 13.97
C SER A 7 12.03 -9.29 14.31
N ASP A 8 10.97 -8.67 14.83
CA ASP A 8 9.72 -9.36 15.11
C ASP A 8 9.13 -9.86 13.79
N PRO A 9 8.74 -11.15 13.70
CA PRO A 9 8.19 -11.67 12.44
C PRO A 9 6.98 -10.92 11.93
N ILE A 10 6.11 -10.44 12.84
CA ILE A 10 4.93 -9.70 12.44
C ILE A 10 5.32 -8.36 11.84
N ILE A 11 6.29 -7.68 12.45
CA ILE A 11 6.78 -6.42 11.91
C ILE A 11 7.43 -6.64 10.55
N HIS A 12 8.19 -7.71 10.42
CA HIS A 12 8.82 -8.04 9.15
C HIS A 12 7.78 -8.25 8.05
N GLU A 13 6.72 -8.99 8.38
CA GLU A 13 5.64 -9.23 7.41
C GLU A 13 4.96 -7.94 7.01
N MET A 14 4.72 -7.05 7.97
CA MET A 14 4.11 -5.75 7.66
C MET A 14 5.01 -4.92 6.76
N GLN A 15 6.31 -4.96 6.99
CA GLN A 15 7.25 -4.23 6.15
C GLN A 15 7.25 -4.79 4.73
N GLN A 16 7.18 -6.12 4.59
CA GLN A 16 7.09 -6.73 3.27
C GLN A 16 5.80 -6.33 2.56
N GLU A 17 4.70 -6.33 3.30
CA GLU A 17 3.43 -5.93 2.73
C GLU A 17 3.43 -4.45 2.33
N LEU A 18 4.09 -3.62 3.11
CA LEU A 18 4.23 -2.20 2.79
C LEU A 18 4.97 -2.02 1.46
N LEU A 19 6.05 -2.78 1.27
CA LEU A 19 6.82 -2.71 0.02
C LEU A 19 5.97 -3.16 -1.16
N ARG A 20 5.21 -4.25 -1.00
CA ARG A 20 4.32 -4.72 -2.06
C ARG A 20 3.25 -3.70 -2.39
N THR A 21 2.68 -3.09 -1.36
CA THR A 21 1.63 -2.09 -1.55
C THR A 21 2.19 -0.86 -2.26
N ASN A 22 3.39 -0.45 -1.90
CA ASN A 22 4.04 0.67 -2.54
C ASN A 22 4.29 0.38 -4.02
N GLN A 23 4.73 -0.84 -4.34
CA GLN A 23 4.96 -1.22 -5.73
C GLN A 23 3.65 -1.28 -6.49
N ALA A 24 2.60 -1.85 -5.88
CA ALA A 24 1.29 -1.90 -6.49
C ALA A 24 0.75 -0.51 -6.78
N LEU A 25 1.01 0.43 -5.87
CA LEU A 25 0.58 1.81 -6.04
C LEU A 25 1.28 2.46 -7.22
N LYS A 26 2.58 2.25 -7.34
CA LYS A 26 3.33 2.77 -8.48
C LYS A 26 2.82 2.20 -9.79
N ASP A 27 2.54 0.89 -9.81
CA ASP A 27 2.00 0.24 -10.99
C ASP A 27 0.63 0.78 -11.34
N ALA A 28 -0.19 1.04 -10.33
CA ALA A 28 -1.54 1.58 -10.55
C ALA A 28 -1.46 2.98 -11.17
N TYR A 29 -0.55 3.81 -10.69
CA TYR A 29 -0.36 5.14 -11.29
C TYR A 29 0.10 5.03 -12.74
N THR A 30 0.99 4.10 -13.02
CA THR A 30 1.47 3.91 -14.39
C THR A 30 0.31 3.50 -15.30
N ARG A 31 -0.52 2.56 -14.84
CA ARG A 31 -1.68 2.13 -15.62
C ARG A 31 -2.67 3.27 -15.80
N PHE A 32 -2.89 4.07 -14.76
CA PHE A 32 -3.80 5.20 -14.81
C PHE A 32 -3.37 6.18 -15.88
N ASN A 33 -2.08 6.43 -16.00
CA ASN A 33 -1.57 7.39 -16.98
C ASN A 33 -1.74 6.91 -18.41
N CYS A 34 -2.00 5.63 -18.62
CA CYS A 34 -2.16 5.05 -19.95
C CYS A 34 -3.61 4.80 -20.33
N VAL A 35 -4.54 5.04 -19.41
CA VAL A 35 -5.94 4.72 -19.62
C VAL A 35 -6.65 5.87 -20.33
N CYS A 36 -7.50 5.52 -21.32
CA CYS A 36 -8.29 6.51 -22.03
C CYS A 36 -9.79 6.33 -21.83
N ASP A 37 -10.20 5.13 -21.43
CA ASP A 37 -11.60 4.80 -21.24
C ASP A 37 -12.11 5.31 -19.90
N SER A 38 -13.26 6.01 -19.90
CA SER A 38 -13.74 6.65 -18.68
C SER A 38 -14.07 5.65 -17.57
N GLU A 39 -14.55 4.46 -17.92
CA GLU A 39 -14.85 3.46 -16.90
C GLU A 39 -13.56 2.94 -16.26
N LEU A 40 -12.52 2.78 -17.06
CA LEU A 40 -11.23 2.33 -16.54
C LEU A 40 -10.56 3.43 -15.72
N ILE A 41 -10.75 4.68 -16.09
CA ILE A 41 -10.25 5.81 -15.30
C ILE A 41 -10.88 5.78 -13.92
N GLU A 42 -12.18 5.59 -13.85
CA GLU A 42 -12.89 5.53 -12.59
C GLU A 42 -12.43 4.36 -11.75
N ALA A 43 -12.29 3.17 -12.35
CA ALA A 43 -11.80 1.99 -11.65
C ALA A 43 -10.40 2.22 -11.11
N SER A 44 -9.55 2.89 -11.90
CA SER A 44 -8.18 3.17 -11.48
C SER A 44 -8.14 4.13 -10.29
N ILE A 45 -9.02 5.10 -10.25
CA ILE A 45 -9.10 6.03 -9.13
C ILE A 45 -9.45 5.28 -7.85
N TYR A 46 -10.42 4.37 -7.91
CA TYR A 46 -10.79 3.55 -6.75
C TYR A 46 -9.65 2.66 -6.32
N GLU A 47 -8.96 2.05 -7.28
CA GLU A 47 -7.82 1.20 -6.97
C GLU A 47 -6.73 1.97 -6.27
N ILE A 48 -6.38 3.14 -6.78
CA ILE A 48 -5.35 3.98 -6.20
C ILE A 48 -5.75 4.40 -4.78
N SER A 49 -7.02 4.79 -4.59
CA SER A 49 -7.51 5.17 -3.27
C SER A 49 -7.41 4.03 -2.27
N ALA A 50 -7.76 2.82 -2.70
CA ALA A 50 -7.69 1.65 -1.84
C ALA A 50 -6.23 1.34 -1.46
N LEU A 51 -5.33 1.44 -2.41
CA LEU A 51 -3.91 1.17 -2.16
C LEU A 51 -3.29 2.22 -1.24
N LYS A 52 -3.69 3.47 -1.41
CA LYS A 52 -3.23 4.53 -0.51
C LYS A 52 -3.69 4.28 0.92
N ALA A 53 -4.95 3.88 1.08
CA ALA A 53 -5.49 3.59 2.40
C ALA A 53 -4.74 2.44 3.06
N ARG A 54 -4.46 1.39 2.29
CA ARG A 54 -3.70 0.25 2.81
C ARG A 54 -2.29 0.66 3.20
N TYR A 55 -1.64 1.44 2.36
CA TYR A 55 -0.30 1.94 2.63
C TYR A 55 -0.27 2.72 3.95
N SER A 56 -1.21 3.65 4.11
CA SER A 56 -1.30 4.46 5.32
C SER A 56 -1.54 3.61 6.55
N TYR A 57 -2.41 2.62 6.44
CA TYR A 57 -2.71 1.72 7.54
C TYR A 57 -1.46 0.94 7.97
N LEU A 58 -0.77 0.34 7.00
CA LEU A 58 0.42 -0.45 7.30
C LEU A 58 1.52 0.41 7.92
N LEU A 59 1.70 1.60 7.38
CA LEU A 59 2.72 2.50 7.89
C LEU A 59 2.42 2.89 9.33
N ARG A 60 1.15 3.19 9.62
CA ARG A 60 0.75 3.53 10.98
C ARG A 60 0.97 2.36 11.93
N CYS A 61 0.60 1.15 11.51
CA CYS A 61 0.80 -0.03 12.34
C CYS A 61 2.28 -0.23 12.67
N ILE A 62 3.14 -0.05 11.70
CA ILE A 62 4.57 -0.22 11.92
C ILE A 62 5.11 0.86 12.86
N LYS A 63 4.65 2.09 12.69
CA LYS A 63 5.12 3.18 13.52
C LYS A 63 4.65 3.10 14.96
N GLU A 64 3.53 2.46 15.20
CA GLU A 64 2.95 2.37 16.53
C GLU A 64 3.50 1.20 17.35
N GLN A 65 4.49 0.51 16.87
CA GLN A 65 5.10 -0.61 17.60
C GLN A 65 5.94 -0.20 18.82
#